data_f198f311ffc7814a4334d572934b9826
#
_entry.id   f198f311ffc7814a4334d572934b9826
#
_cell.length_a   1.000
_cell.length_b   1.000
_cell.length_c   1.000
_cell.angle_alpha   90.00
_cell.angle_beta   90.00
_cell.angle_gamma   90.00
#
_symmetry.space_group_name_H-M   'P 1'
#
loop_
_entity.id
_entity.type
_entity.pdbx_description
1 polymer ?
#
loop_
_entity_poly.entity_id
_entity_poly.type
_entity_poly.pdbx_seq_one_letter_code
_entity_poly.pdbx_strand_id
1 'polypeptide(L)'
;MCIRDSTVTYDQPDAYGNQNIRYRNKDYEMTLIFEAVEAYTKNLSWTAHRLLIYTLMRGNADNWRNNTATFSIEEYMTWAGLKSRDAAYRQLKKDMQAITGMKITAESFKKYFESFYITHLATEAYIKKYTGEVHISFAENVRHFLTQYYQLIPDWMGHLSENSYRLAFYLFYRARKAPIDETGSFRIKIDDIIHYIGLPTKEEVKNRNYDEAIIRPFNKAVEEIESISNGSIHMDFDYDDINTFLAGRMNVGIDQTLWDYIQKLDKTRAAKQLKGKTSHKKAPKAED
;
A
#
# COMPACT_ATOMS: atom_id res chain seq x y z
N MET A 1 -18.10 -4.55 0.55
CA MET A 1 -18.08 -3.54 1.61
C MET A 1 -17.47 -2.29 1.02
N CYS A 2 -18.25 -1.22 0.88
CA CYS A 2 -17.80 0.00 0.20
C CYS A 2 -16.87 0.78 1.16
N ILE A 3 -15.63 1.01 0.76
CA ILE A 3 -14.64 1.83 1.50
C ILE A 3 -15.05 3.33 1.50
N ARG A 4 -16.20 3.67 0.91
CA ARG A 4 -16.66 5.07 0.78
C ARG A 4 -16.80 5.82 2.10
N ASP A 5 -16.98 5.11 3.23
CA ASP A 5 -17.25 5.70 4.54
C ASP A 5 -16.10 5.50 5.53
N SER A 6 -14.87 5.28 5.06
CA SER A 6 -13.72 5.10 5.94
C SER A 6 -12.88 6.36 6.02
N THR A 7 -12.51 6.72 7.24
CA THR A 7 -11.57 7.81 7.53
C THR A 7 -10.23 7.22 7.98
N VAL A 8 -9.15 7.82 7.53
CA VAL A 8 -7.80 7.54 8.03
C VAL A 8 -7.32 8.77 8.76
N THR A 9 -6.92 8.60 10.00
CA THR A 9 -6.36 9.68 10.83
C THR A 9 -4.99 9.26 11.33
N TYR A 10 -4.09 10.25 11.41
CA TYR A 10 -2.74 10.09 11.93
C TYR A 10 -2.66 10.85 13.25
N ASP A 11 -2.46 10.12 14.34
CA ASP A 11 -2.26 10.75 15.64
C ASP A 11 -0.81 11.27 15.76
N GLN A 12 -0.59 12.28 16.60
CA GLN A 12 0.76 12.63 17.01
C GLN A 12 1.39 11.46 17.78
N PRO A 13 2.72 11.23 17.67
CA PRO A 13 3.40 10.23 18.44
C PRO A 13 3.09 10.37 19.94
N ASP A 14 2.88 9.27 20.63
CA ASP A 14 2.68 9.25 22.07
C ASP A 14 3.99 9.60 22.84
N ALA A 15 3.93 9.64 24.17
CA ALA A 15 5.09 9.94 25.01
C ALA A 15 6.26 8.93 24.86
N TYR A 16 5.98 7.77 24.29
CA TYR A 16 6.97 6.71 23.99
C TYR A 16 7.43 6.74 22.54
N GLY A 17 6.95 7.71 21.74
CA GLY A 17 7.26 7.83 20.34
C GLY A 17 6.48 6.86 19.43
N ASN A 18 5.49 6.15 19.95
CA ASN A 18 4.63 5.28 19.12
C ASN A 18 3.71 6.14 18.28
N GLN A 19 3.61 5.81 17.00
CA GLN A 19 2.68 6.49 16.11
C GLN A 19 1.45 5.63 15.85
N ASN A 20 0.29 6.24 16.00
CA ASN A 20 -0.99 5.61 15.75
C ASN A 20 -1.55 6.09 14.42
N ILE A 21 -1.91 5.15 13.56
CA ILE A 21 -2.70 5.39 12.36
C ILE A 21 -4.05 4.73 12.58
N ARG A 22 -5.12 5.52 12.64
CA ARG A 22 -6.47 4.99 12.83
C ARG A 22 -7.19 4.90 11.50
N TYR A 23 -7.71 3.74 11.22
CA TYR A 23 -8.61 3.48 10.12
C TYR A 23 -9.99 3.14 10.68
N ARG A 24 -10.99 3.95 10.41
CA ARG A 24 -12.35 3.78 10.91
C ARG A 24 -13.36 3.70 9.79
N ASN A 25 -14.27 2.74 9.88
CA ASN A 25 -15.50 2.72 9.10
C ASN A 25 -16.69 2.45 10.03
N LYS A 26 -17.90 2.32 9.48
CA LYS A 26 -19.12 2.09 10.26
C LYS A 26 -19.18 0.76 11.02
N ASP A 27 -18.36 -0.22 10.65
CA ASP A 27 -18.39 -1.58 11.18
C ASP A 27 -17.22 -1.88 12.12
N TYR A 28 -16.08 -1.20 11.96
CA TYR A 28 -14.89 -1.40 12.78
C TYR A 28 -13.94 -0.20 12.77
N GLU A 29 -13.13 -0.12 13.80
CA GLU A 29 -11.96 0.72 13.88
C GLU A 29 -10.71 -0.16 13.96
N MET A 30 -9.68 0.17 13.20
CA MET A 30 -8.39 -0.48 13.25
C MET A 30 -7.34 0.58 13.51
N THR A 31 -6.56 0.39 14.54
CA THR A 31 -5.42 1.23 14.86
C THR A 31 -4.14 0.46 14.55
N LEU A 32 -3.29 1.04 13.72
CA LEU A 32 -1.94 0.57 13.48
C LEU A 32 -1.01 1.33 14.42
N ILE A 33 -0.38 0.62 15.34
CA ILE A 33 0.57 1.20 16.30
C ILE A 33 1.96 0.82 15.83
N PHE A 34 2.78 1.82 15.54
CA PHE A 34 4.20 1.63 15.26
C PHE A 34 4.96 1.80 16.56
N GLU A 35 5.52 0.73 17.10
CA GLU A 35 6.46 0.86 18.22
C GLU A 35 7.69 1.65 17.76
N ALA A 36 8.10 2.58 18.60
CA ALA A 36 9.29 3.39 18.40
C ALA A 36 10.55 2.53 18.51
N VAL A 37 10.80 1.71 17.52
CA VAL A 37 12.14 1.24 17.25
C VAL A 37 12.81 2.30 16.42
N GLU A 38 13.41 3.28 17.11
CA GLU A 38 14.07 4.43 16.48
C GLU A 38 13.11 5.30 15.63
N ALA A 39 12.84 6.47 16.11
CA ALA A 39 12.10 7.61 15.60
C ALA A 39 12.13 7.90 14.08
N TYR A 40 11.97 6.92 13.25
CA TYR A 40 12.27 7.06 11.83
C TYR A 40 11.09 7.11 10.92
N THR A 41 9.96 7.31 11.27
CA THR A 41 8.99 7.63 10.21
C THR A 41 7.58 7.74 10.74
N LYS A 42 6.95 8.78 10.38
CA LYS A 42 5.50 8.96 10.50
C LYS A 42 4.69 7.85 9.80
N ASN A 43 5.35 6.96 9.05
CA ASN A 43 4.75 5.86 8.30
C ASN A 43 5.79 4.75 8.08
N LEU A 44 5.33 3.55 7.75
CA LEU A 44 6.20 2.51 7.25
C LEU A 44 7.06 3.07 6.10
N SER A 45 8.38 2.91 6.18
CA SER A 45 9.26 3.40 5.11
C SER A 45 8.81 2.84 3.77
N TRP A 46 9.04 3.56 2.68
CA TRP A 46 8.65 3.08 1.36
C TRP A 46 9.29 1.72 1.02
N THR A 47 10.51 1.47 1.50
CA THR A 47 11.20 0.18 1.32
C THR A 47 10.54 -0.95 2.11
N ALA A 48 10.14 -0.69 3.35
CA ALA A 48 9.41 -1.67 4.16
C ALA A 48 8.00 -1.92 3.60
N HIS A 49 7.33 -0.87 3.10
CA HIS A 49 6.07 -1.04 2.39
C HIS A 49 6.24 -1.85 1.10
N ARG A 50 7.30 -1.59 0.33
CA ARG A 50 7.65 -2.36 -0.86
C ARG A 50 7.92 -3.84 -0.51
N LEU A 51 8.67 -4.11 0.57
CA LEU A 51 8.87 -5.47 1.06
C LEU A 51 7.55 -6.14 1.47
N LEU A 52 6.68 -5.44 2.18
CA LEU A 52 5.36 -5.96 2.57
C LEU A 52 4.55 -6.38 1.34
N ILE A 53 4.49 -5.52 0.33
CA ILE A 53 3.77 -5.80 -0.92
C ILE A 53 4.38 -7.03 -1.62
N TYR A 54 5.70 -7.10 -1.77
CA TYR A 54 6.36 -8.25 -2.36
C TYR A 54 6.04 -9.55 -1.58
N THR A 55 6.09 -9.48 -0.25
CA THR A 55 5.73 -10.60 0.62
C THR A 55 4.29 -11.07 0.39
N LEU A 56 3.35 -10.14 0.24
CA LEU A 56 1.96 -10.48 -0.06
C LEU A 56 1.80 -11.12 -1.45
N MET A 57 2.53 -10.63 -2.45
CA MET A 57 2.54 -11.22 -3.79
C MET A 57 3.06 -12.66 -3.76
N ARG A 58 4.19 -12.90 -3.09
CA ARG A 58 4.79 -14.25 -2.96
C ARG A 58 3.90 -15.19 -2.17
N GLY A 59 3.38 -14.75 -1.04
CA GLY A 59 2.46 -15.57 -0.23
C GLY A 59 1.21 -15.96 -1.01
N ASN A 60 0.64 -15.06 -1.81
CA ASN A 60 -0.51 -15.36 -2.67
C ASN A 60 -0.15 -16.37 -3.79
N ALA A 61 1.02 -16.24 -4.41
CA ALA A 61 1.50 -17.18 -5.43
C ALA A 61 1.67 -18.60 -4.87
N ASP A 62 2.18 -18.71 -3.63
CA ASP A 62 2.46 -19.98 -2.96
C ASP A 62 1.28 -20.51 -2.11
N ASN A 63 0.09 -19.89 -2.23
CA ASN A 63 -1.10 -20.22 -1.43
C ASN A 63 -0.85 -20.21 0.09
N TRP A 64 0.00 -19.33 0.58
CA TRP A 64 0.22 -19.06 1.99
C TRP A 64 0.46 -20.31 2.86
N ARG A 65 1.45 -21.11 2.55
CA ARG A 65 1.79 -22.27 3.39
C ARG A 65 2.12 -21.81 4.83
N ASN A 66 1.35 -22.28 5.79
CA ASN A 66 1.47 -21.92 7.21
C ASN A 66 1.48 -20.38 7.47
N ASN A 67 0.71 -19.61 6.71
CA ASN A 67 0.67 -18.15 6.79
C ASN A 67 2.04 -17.47 6.55
N THR A 68 2.96 -18.15 5.91
CA THR A 68 4.33 -17.68 5.66
C THR A 68 4.55 -17.49 4.17
N ALA A 69 5.15 -16.37 3.82
CA ALA A 69 5.72 -16.14 2.50
C ALA A 69 7.22 -16.45 2.55
N THR A 70 7.70 -17.14 1.53
CA THR A 70 9.11 -17.52 1.40
C THR A 70 9.64 -17.10 0.04
N PHE A 71 10.83 -16.52 0.01
CA PHE A 71 11.52 -16.10 -1.22
C PHE A 71 13.03 -15.94 -0.95
N SER A 72 13.84 -15.92 -2.01
CA SER A 72 15.27 -15.64 -1.89
C SER A 72 15.58 -14.14 -1.91
N ILE A 73 16.73 -13.75 -1.37
CA ILE A 73 17.23 -12.37 -1.49
C ILE A 73 17.36 -11.98 -2.97
N GLU A 74 17.82 -12.91 -3.79
CA GLU A 74 18.04 -12.72 -5.23
C GLU A 74 16.71 -12.45 -5.98
N GLU A 75 15.65 -13.19 -5.67
CA GLU A 75 14.31 -12.93 -6.23
C GLU A 75 13.82 -11.54 -5.85
N TYR A 76 13.96 -11.16 -4.58
CA TYR A 76 13.58 -9.80 -4.14
C TYR A 76 14.44 -8.73 -4.80
N MET A 77 15.75 -8.93 -4.91
CA MET A 77 16.66 -7.99 -5.59
C MET A 77 16.24 -7.78 -7.04
N THR A 78 15.95 -8.84 -7.76
CA THR A 78 15.51 -8.78 -9.16
C THR A 78 14.23 -7.96 -9.28
N TRP A 79 13.22 -8.29 -8.47
CA TRP A 79 11.95 -7.56 -8.47
C TRP A 79 12.10 -6.09 -8.03
N ALA A 80 12.97 -5.81 -7.07
CA ALA A 80 13.20 -4.46 -6.52
C ALA A 80 14.26 -3.64 -7.28
N GLY A 81 14.83 -4.17 -8.36
CA GLY A 81 15.88 -3.50 -9.14
C GLY A 81 17.18 -3.24 -8.36
N LEU A 82 17.49 -4.05 -7.32
CA LEU A 82 18.65 -3.86 -6.46
C LEU A 82 19.89 -4.54 -7.07
N LYS A 83 21.03 -3.83 -7.07
CA LYS A 83 22.28 -4.31 -7.67
C LYS A 83 23.26 -4.94 -6.70
N SER A 84 23.17 -4.61 -5.40
CA SER A 84 24.10 -5.05 -4.37
C SER A 84 23.42 -5.99 -3.38
N ARG A 85 23.90 -7.22 -3.27
CA ARG A 85 23.40 -8.23 -2.33
C ARG A 85 23.55 -7.80 -0.87
N ASP A 86 24.69 -7.21 -0.53
CA ASP A 86 24.95 -6.75 0.84
C ASP A 86 24.05 -5.55 1.21
N ALA A 87 23.80 -4.63 0.28
CA ALA A 87 22.88 -3.53 0.50
C ALA A 87 21.44 -4.06 0.64
N ALA A 88 21.03 -5.00 -0.21
CA ALA A 88 19.72 -5.65 -0.14
C ALA A 88 19.53 -6.39 1.20
N TYR A 89 20.53 -7.15 1.65
CA TYR A 89 20.48 -7.85 2.93
C TYR A 89 20.31 -6.89 4.11
N ARG A 90 21.09 -5.80 4.16
CA ARG A 90 20.96 -4.79 5.22
C ARG A 90 19.60 -4.10 5.19
N GLN A 91 19.10 -3.76 4.00
CA GLN A 91 17.79 -3.13 3.84
C GLN A 91 16.66 -4.09 4.24
N LEU A 92 16.69 -5.33 3.77
CA LEU A 92 15.73 -6.37 4.16
C LEU A 92 15.66 -6.54 5.67
N LYS A 93 16.81 -6.62 6.35
CA LYS A 93 16.86 -6.73 7.80
C LYS A 93 16.16 -5.56 8.49
N LYS A 94 16.43 -4.33 8.04
CA LYS A 94 15.80 -3.12 8.57
C LYS A 94 14.28 -3.11 8.31
N ASP A 95 13.87 -3.46 7.09
CA ASP A 95 12.47 -3.47 6.69
C ASP A 95 11.67 -4.57 7.41
N MET A 96 12.27 -5.74 7.60
CA MET A 96 11.68 -6.83 8.39
C MET A 96 11.48 -6.43 9.85
N GLN A 97 12.44 -5.73 10.46
CA GLN A 97 12.30 -5.17 11.81
C GLN A 97 11.12 -4.18 11.89
N ALA A 98 10.98 -3.31 10.89
CA ALA A 98 9.86 -2.37 10.82
C ALA A 98 8.51 -3.09 10.70
N ILE A 99 8.42 -4.13 9.86
CA ILE A 99 7.19 -4.91 9.67
C ILE A 99 6.82 -5.72 10.92
N THR A 100 7.80 -6.34 11.58
CA THR A 100 7.56 -7.12 12.82
C THR A 100 7.30 -6.24 14.04
N GLY A 101 7.85 -5.02 14.08
CA GLY A 101 7.56 -4.03 15.13
C GLY A 101 6.20 -3.35 15.02
N MET A 102 5.51 -3.52 13.90
CA MET A 102 4.21 -2.87 13.66
C MET A 102 3.08 -3.64 14.36
N LYS A 103 2.38 -2.98 15.29
CA LYS A 103 1.19 -3.52 15.96
C LYS A 103 -0.09 -3.14 15.23
N ILE A 104 -1.03 -4.04 15.21
CA ILE A 104 -2.38 -3.84 14.70
C ILE A 104 -3.35 -4.02 15.83
N THR A 105 -4.18 -3.01 16.07
CA THR A 105 -5.33 -3.08 16.98
C THR A 105 -6.60 -2.98 16.16
N ALA A 106 -7.52 -3.90 16.34
CA ALA A 106 -8.81 -3.88 15.67
C ALA A 106 -9.95 -4.04 16.66
N GLU A 107 -10.92 -3.15 16.58
CA GLU A 107 -12.16 -3.22 17.33
C GLU A 107 -13.34 -3.42 16.38
N SER A 108 -14.22 -4.33 16.68
CA SER A 108 -15.45 -4.55 15.94
C SER A 108 -16.62 -3.89 16.67
N PHE A 109 -17.33 -2.98 16.00
CA PHE A 109 -18.54 -2.32 16.51
C PHE A 109 -19.84 -3.04 16.13
N LYS A 110 -19.77 -4.28 15.65
CA LYS A 110 -20.98 -5.03 15.32
C LYS A 110 -21.80 -5.26 16.58
N LYS A 111 -23.06 -4.87 16.53
CA LYS A 111 -24.07 -4.83 17.61
C LYS A 111 -24.17 -6.08 18.50
N TYR A 112 -23.53 -7.21 18.13
CA TYR A 112 -23.60 -8.49 18.81
C TYR A 112 -22.24 -9.13 19.09
N PHE A 113 -21.12 -8.50 18.69
CA PHE A 113 -19.77 -9.01 18.93
C PHE A 113 -18.82 -7.83 19.10
N GLU A 114 -18.63 -7.43 20.35
CA GLU A 114 -17.49 -6.60 20.70
C GLU A 114 -16.26 -7.49 20.73
N SER A 115 -15.38 -7.38 19.76
CA SER A 115 -14.11 -8.06 19.77
C SER A 115 -12.99 -7.04 19.71
N PHE A 116 -12.11 -7.14 20.67
CA PHE A 116 -10.86 -6.39 20.69
C PHE A 116 -9.73 -7.35 20.31
N TYR A 117 -8.90 -6.92 19.36
CA TYR A 117 -7.82 -7.73 18.85
C TYR A 117 -6.54 -6.91 18.74
N ILE A 118 -5.45 -7.40 19.31
CA ILE A 118 -4.12 -6.82 19.18
C ILE A 118 -3.19 -7.88 18.63
N THR A 119 -2.43 -7.54 17.61
CA THR A 119 -1.38 -8.39 17.06
C THR A 119 -0.29 -7.57 16.39
N HIS A 120 0.85 -8.21 16.11
CA HIS A 120 1.84 -7.66 15.19
C HIS A 120 1.42 -7.89 13.73
N LEU A 121 1.87 -6.99 12.83
CA LEU A 121 1.62 -7.15 11.39
C LEU A 121 2.24 -8.47 10.91
N ALA A 122 3.53 -8.67 11.19
CA ALA A 122 4.18 -9.96 11.01
C ALA A 122 4.56 -10.55 12.37
N THR A 123 4.29 -11.83 12.56
CA THR A 123 4.58 -12.54 13.82
C THR A 123 6.02 -12.97 13.91
N GLU A 124 6.64 -13.23 12.77
CA GLU A 124 8.01 -13.67 12.66
C GLU A 124 8.59 -13.25 11.31
N ALA A 125 9.89 -12.91 11.30
CA ALA A 125 10.64 -12.70 10.07
C ALA A 125 12.11 -13.05 10.28
N TYR A 126 12.69 -13.85 9.37
CA TYR A 126 14.11 -14.21 9.41
C TYR A 126 14.68 -14.49 8.02
N ILE A 127 16.02 -14.45 7.95
CA ILE A 127 16.77 -14.81 6.77
C ILE A 127 17.68 -15.99 7.13
N LYS A 128 17.57 -17.09 6.40
CA LYS A 128 18.48 -18.24 6.57
C LYS A 128 19.89 -17.87 6.13
N LYS A 129 20.85 -17.98 7.03
CA LYS A 129 22.22 -17.49 6.84
C LYS A 129 22.92 -18.04 5.59
N TYR A 130 22.74 -19.32 5.30
CA TYR A 130 23.50 -19.98 4.22
C TYR A 130 22.80 -19.95 2.87
N THR A 131 21.48 -19.95 2.85
CA THR A 131 20.69 -19.99 1.61
C THR A 131 20.25 -18.60 1.16
N GLY A 132 20.23 -17.61 2.05
CA GLY A 132 19.64 -16.31 1.76
C GLY A 132 18.12 -16.34 1.60
N GLU A 133 17.47 -17.41 2.04
CA GLU A 133 16.03 -17.56 2.01
C GLU A 133 15.38 -16.71 3.09
N VAL A 134 14.45 -15.86 2.69
CA VAL A 134 13.69 -14.94 3.54
C VAL A 134 12.36 -15.58 3.88
N HIS A 135 11.98 -15.56 5.15
CA HIS A 135 10.68 -16.01 5.65
C HIS A 135 10.00 -14.88 6.40
N ILE A 136 8.74 -14.61 6.07
CA ILE A 136 7.90 -13.63 6.77
C ILE A 136 6.54 -14.27 7.03
N SER A 137 6.20 -14.42 8.31
CA SER A 137 4.96 -15.04 8.76
C SER A 137 3.99 -14.00 9.31
N PHE A 138 2.73 -14.15 8.99
CA PHE A 138 1.64 -13.30 9.49
C PHE A 138 0.72 -14.10 10.40
N ALA A 139 0.09 -13.44 11.37
CA ALA A 139 -1.06 -14.04 12.05
C ALA A 139 -2.17 -14.31 11.01
N GLU A 140 -2.91 -15.42 11.18
CA GLU A 140 -3.93 -15.83 10.20
C GLU A 140 -4.97 -14.74 9.93
N ASN A 141 -5.44 -14.07 10.97
CA ASN A 141 -6.42 -12.99 10.87
C ASN A 141 -5.86 -11.79 10.09
N VAL A 142 -4.59 -11.43 10.35
CA VAL A 142 -3.90 -10.35 9.65
C VAL A 142 -3.71 -10.71 8.19
N ARG A 143 -3.22 -11.92 7.91
CA ARG A 143 -3.08 -12.43 6.56
C ARG A 143 -4.42 -12.37 5.81
N HIS A 144 -5.49 -12.85 6.43
CA HIS A 144 -6.82 -12.83 5.83
C HIS A 144 -7.27 -11.40 5.51
N PHE A 145 -7.07 -10.46 6.43
CA PHE A 145 -7.35 -9.04 6.23
C PHE A 145 -6.52 -8.48 5.06
N LEU A 146 -5.21 -8.64 5.08
CA LEU A 146 -4.31 -8.14 4.04
C LEU A 146 -4.67 -8.70 2.66
N THR A 147 -4.97 -10.00 2.57
CA THR A 147 -5.33 -10.65 1.30
C THR A 147 -6.72 -10.28 0.80
N GLN A 148 -7.64 -9.86 1.65
CA GLN A 148 -8.94 -9.33 1.23
C GLN A 148 -8.85 -7.91 0.67
N TYR A 149 -7.89 -7.12 1.14
CA TYR A 149 -7.76 -5.70 0.82
C TYR A 149 -6.52 -5.38 -0.02
N TYR A 150 -5.81 -6.41 -0.53
CA TYR A 150 -4.64 -6.14 -1.35
C TYR A 150 -5.02 -5.40 -2.64
N GLN A 151 -4.15 -4.53 -3.04
CA GLN A 151 -4.20 -3.84 -4.30
C GLN A 151 -3.34 -4.60 -5.30
N LEU A 152 -3.82 -4.71 -6.53
CA LEU A 152 -2.96 -5.16 -7.61
C LEU A 152 -1.87 -4.14 -7.85
N ILE A 153 -0.68 -4.67 -7.90
CA ILE A 153 0.51 -3.90 -8.18
C ILE A 153 1.23 -4.60 -9.32
N PRO A 154 1.45 -3.93 -10.43
CA PRO A 154 2.25 -4.45 -11.52
C PRO A 154 3.70 -4.74 -11.07
N ASP A 155 4.31 -5.77 -11.64
CA ASP A 155 5.66 -6.18 -11.25
C ASP A 155 6.70 -5.08 -11.42
N TRP A 156 6.54 -4.22 -12.42
CA TRP A 156 7.45 -3.11 -12.66
C TRP A 156 7.49 -2.08 -11.52
N MET A 157 6.49 -2.02 -10.65
CA MET A 157 6.50 -1.10 -9.49
C MET A 157 7.69 -1.34 -8.55
N GLY A 158 8.20 -2.55 -8.49
CA GLY A 158 9.38 -2.86 -7.68
C GLY A 158 10.63 -2.05 -8.06
N HIS A 159 10.74 -1.64 -9.32
CA HIS A 159 11.88 -0.89 -9.84
C HIS A 159 11.82 0.62 -9.61
N LEU A 160 10.67 1.15 -9.21
CA LEU A 160 10.48 2.59 -9.05
C LEU A 160 11.30 3.17 -7.89
N SER A 161 11.73 4.42 -8.06
CA SER A 161 12.27 5.23 -6.97
C SER A 161 11.17 5.61 -5.96
N GLU A 162 11.55 6.17 -4.80
CA GLU A 162 10.60 6.43 -3.71
C GLU A 162 9.38 7.23 -4.12
N ASN A 163 9.59 8.41 -4.73
CA ASN A 163 8.46 9.28 -5.11
C ASN A 163 7.58 8.63 -6.18
N SER A 164 8.20 7.98 -7.15
CA SER A 164 7.51 7.28 -8.24
C SER A 164 6.72 6.09 -7.71
N TYR A 165 7.29 5.31 -6.78
CA TYR A 165 6.59 4.21 -6.12
C TYR A 165 5.37 4.69 -5.36
N ARG A 166 5.50 5.75 -4.55
CA ARG A 166 4.41 6.34 -3.79
C ARG A 166 3.32 6.90 -4.73
N LEU A 167 3.74 7.60 -5.79
CA LEU A 167 2.81 8.12 -6.80
C LEU A 167 2.05 6.99 -7.49
N ALA A 168 2.74 5.98 -8.02
CA ALA A 168 2.11 4.84 -8.68
C ALA A 168 1.12 4.13 -7.74
N PHE A 169 1.51 3.89 -6.47
CA PHE A 169 0.63 3.29 -5.48
C PHE A 169 -0.64 4.12 -5.25
N TYR A 170 -0.50 5.45 -5.19
CA TYR A 170 -1.63 6.37 -5.05
C TYR A 170 -2.54 6.35 -6.28
N LEU A 171 -1.97 6.30 -7.49
CA LEU A 171 -2.74 6.21 -8.73
C LEU A 171 -3.61 4.95 -8.77
N PHE A 172 -3.04 3.78 -8.45
CA PHE A 172 -3.80 2.53 -8.38
C PHE A 172 -4.88 2.57 -7.29
N TYR A 173 -4.59 3.16 -6.15
CA TYR A 173 -5.59 3.36 -5.10
C TYR A 173 -6.74 4.26 -5.57
N ARG A 174 -6.44 5.35 -6.27
CA ARG A 174 -7.43 6.29 -6.80
C ARG A 174 -8.23 5.68 -7.96
N ALA A 175 -7.57 4.98 -8.87
CA ALA A 175 -8.21 4.30 -9.99
C ALA A 175 -9.33 3.35 -9.55
N ARG A 176 -9.19 2.71 -8.40
CA ARG A 176 -10.23 1.82 -7.83
C ARG A 176 -11.43 2.58 -7.23
N LYS A 177 -11.26 3.84 -6.87
CA LYS A 177 -12.28 4.65 -6.18
C LYS A 177 -12.92 5.71 -7.05
N ALA A 178 -12.21 6.20 -8.04
CA ALA A 178 -12.71 7.22 -8.93
C ALA A 178 -13.79 6.63 -9.85
N PRO A 179 -14.84 7.37 -10.15
CA PRO A 179 -15.63 7.08 -11.34
C PRO A 179 -14.67 7.28 -12.52
N ILE A 180 -14.30 6.19 -13.14
CA ILE A 180 -13.49 6.20 -14.36
C ILE A 180 -14.46 6.34 -15.49
N ASP A 181 -14.15 7.23 -16.42
CA ASP A 181 -14.92 7.37 -17.63
C ASP A 181 -14.73 6.11 -18.53
N GLU A 182 -15.50 6.03 -19.60
CA GLU A 182 -15.44 4.91 -20.54
C GLU A 182 -14.07 4.76 -21.22
N THR A 183 -13.21 5.78 -21.11
CA THR A 183 -11.86 5.81 -21.70
C THR A 183 -10.77 5.31 -20.76
N GLY A 184 -11.10 4.93 -19.53
CA GLY A 184 -10.11 4.53 -18.52
C GLY A 184 -9.39 5.71 -17.87
N SER A 185 -9.93 6.93 -18.00
CA SER A 185 -9.30 8.16 -17.50
C SER A 185 -9.95 8.68 -16.23
N PHE A 186 -9.17 9.35 -15.39
CA PHE A 186 -9.64 10.03 -14.19
C PHE A 186 -8.76 11.24 -13.85
N ARG A 187 -9.26 12.13 -13.00
CA ARG A 187 -8.57 13.36 -12.61
C ARG A 187 -8.24 13.39 -11.14
N ILE A 188 -7.05 13.84 -10.81
CA ILE A 188 -6.57 14.01 -9.43
C ILE A 188 -6.03 15.43 -9.25
N LYS A 189 -6.28 16.03 -8.08
CA LYS A 189 -5.62 17.29 -7.71
C LYS A 189 -4.13 17.03 -7.47
N ILE A 190 -3.28 17.89 -7.99
CA ILE A 190 -1.82 17.78 -7.81
C ILE A 190 -1.45 17.98 -6.34
N ASP A 191 -2.08 18.90 -5.64
CA ASP A 191 -1.85 19.13 -4.22
C ASP A 191 -2.12 17.88 -3.35
N ASP A 192 -3.20 17.13 -3.63
CA ASP A 192 -3.49 15.86 -2.96
C ASP A 192 -2.37 14.84 -3.19
N ILE A 193 -1.79 14.81 -4.39
CA ILE A 193 -0.68 13.92 -4.73
C ILE A 193 0.58 14.33 -3.99
N ILE A 194 0.96 15.60 -4.02
CA ILE A 194 2.14 16.16 -3.35
C ILE A 194 2.14 15.76 -1.87
N HIS A 195 1.00 15.99 -1.22
CA HIS A 195 0.83 15.63 0.18
C HIS A 195 0.98 14.12 0.42
N TYR A 196 0.38 13.28 -0.46
CA TYR A 196 0.43 11.83 -0.33
C TYR A 196 1.82 11.23 -0.53
N ILE A 197 2.58 11.71 -1.52
CA ILE A 197 3.94 11.21 -1.81
C ILE A 197 4.98 11.78 -0.83
N GLY A 198 4.60 12.75 0.01
CA GLY A 198 5.45 13.33 1.04
C GLY A 198 6.46 14.34 0.52
N LEU A 199 6.18 15.01 -0.60
CA LEU A 199 6.94 16.18 -1.00
C LEU A 199 6.58 17.34 -0.08
N PRO A 200 7.51 18.32 0.11
CA PRO A 200 7.26 19.45 0.99
C PRO A 200 6.11 20.31 0.47
N THR A 201 5.34 20.87 1.39
CA THR A 201 4.35 21.90 1.05
C THR A 201 5.03 23.20 0.66
N LYS A 202 4.28 24.11 0.03
CA LYS A 202 4.81 25.43 -0.36
C LYS A 202 5.37 26.21 0.82
N GLU A 203 4.77 26.09 2.00
CA GLU A 203 5.15 26.75 3.24
C GLU A 203 6.44 26.18 3.84
N GLU A 204 6.70 24.89 3.60
CA GLU A 204 7.89 24.20 4.09
C GLU A 204 9.13 24.47 3.23
N VAL A 205 8.96 24.96 1.99
CA VAL A 205 10.08 25.20 1.08
C VAL A 205 10.81 26.48 1.43
N LYS A 206 12.07 26.33 1.85
CA LYS A 206 12.97 27.46 2.14
C LYS A 206 13.40 28.15 0.84
N ASN A 207 13.63 29.48 0.94
CA ASN A 207 14.14 30.30 -0.15
C ASN A 207 13.29 30.30 -1.44
N ARG A 208 12.03 29.89 -1.37
CA ARG A 208 11.11 29.83 -2.51
C ARG A 208 11.62 29.00 -3.71
N ASN A 209 12.51 28.06 -3.47
CA ASN A 209 13.02 27.17 -4.51
C ASN A 209 12.04 26.01 -4.79
N TYR A 210 10.84 26.36 -5.22
CA TYR A 210 9.75 25.41 -5.44
C TYR A 210 10.02 24.42 -6.58
N ASP A 211 10.76 24.88 -7.60
CA ASP A 211 11.12 24.03 -8.73
C ASP A 211 11.93 22.81 -8.27
N GLU A 212 13.01 23.04 -7.54
CA GLU A 212 13.88 21.97 -7.06
C GLU A 212 13.24 21.10 -5.98
N ALA A 213 12.39 21.69 -5.13
CA ALA A 213 11.85 20.98 -3.97
C ALA A 213 10.54 20.23 -4.27
N ILE A 214 9.74 20.71 -5.21
CA ILE A 214 8.40 20.18 -5.48
C ILE A 214 8.24 19.76 -6.95
N ILE A 215 8.42 20.71 -7.89
CA ILE A 215 8.03 20.50 -9.30
C ILE A 215 8.92 19.45 -9.95
N ARG A 216 10.25 19.62 -9.86
CA ARG A 216 11.20 18.70 -10.48
C ARG A 216 11.13 17.26 -9.91
N PRO A 217 11.06 17.02 -8.59
CA PRO A 217 10.85 15.70 -8.04
C PRO A 217 9.51 15.06 -8.46
N PHE A 218 8.45 15.86 -8.61
CA PHE A 218 7.16 15.39 -9.09
C PHE A 218 7.24 14.98 -10.56
N ASN A 219 7.74 15.85 -11.44
CA ASN A 219 7.89 15.56 -12.87
C ASN A 219 8.75 14.32 -13.09
N LYS A 220 9.87 14.21 -12.37
CA LYS A 220 10.72 13.02 -12.42
C LYS A 220 9.96 11.74 -12.03
N ALA A 221 9.07 11.82 -11.05
CA ALA A 221 8.26 10.68 -10.66
C ALA A 221 7.26 10.28 -11.74
N VAL A 222 6.65 11.25 -12.40
CA VAL A 222 5.75 11.04 -13.54
C VAL A 222 6.50 10.39 -14.70
N GLU A 223 7.62 10.97 -15.15
CA GLU A 223 8.45 10.46 -16.24
C GLU A 223 8.93 9.02 -16.00
N GLU A 224 9.34 8.70 -14.76
CA GLU A 224 9.79 7.36 -14.40
C GLU A 224 8.66 6.34 -14.51
N ILE A 225 7.46 6.68 -14.04
CA ILE A 225 6.29 5.78 -14.15
C ILE A 225 5.90 5.56 -15.60
N GLU A 226 5.79 6.61 -16.41
CA GLU A 226 5.44 6.48 -17.83
C GLU A 226 6.46 5.63 -18.57
N SER A 227 7.75 5.86 -18.32
CA SER A 227 8.84 5.10 -18.93
C SER A 227 8.80 3.62 -18.53
N ILE A 228 8.69 3.30 -17.26
CA ILE A 228 8.73 1.92 -16.77
C ILE A 228 7.43 1.16 -17.09
N SER A 229 6.30 1.84 -17.10
CA SER A 229 5.01 1.24 -17.46
C SER A 229 4.86 0.96 -18.96
N ASN A 230 5.85 1.33 -19.77
CA ASN A 230 5.81 1.23 -21.24
C ASN A 230 4.55 1.88 -21.85
N GLY A 231 4.13 3.03 -21.31
CA GLY A 231 2.97 3.76 -21.76
C GLY A 231 1.62 3.21 -21.29
N SER A 232 1.61 2.18 -20.44
CA SER A 232 0.35 1.68 -19.86
C SER A 232 -0.32 2.68 -18.91
N ILE A 233 0.44 3.66 -18.42
CA ILE A 233 -0.06 4.80 -17.66
C ILE A 233 0.43 6.06 -18.37
N HIS A 234 -0.48 6.98 -18.59
CA HIS A 234 -0.17 8.30 -19.14
C HIS A 234 -0.72 9.39 -18.22
N MET A 235 0.08 10.42 -18.00
CA MET A 235 -0.24 11.50 -17.06
C MET A 235 -0.02 12.85 -17.75
N ASP A 236 -1.06 13.67 -17.77
CA ASP A 236 -1.05 14.98 -18.44
C ASP A 236 -1.52 16.10 -17.50
N PHE A 237 -0.77 17.19 -17.45
CA PHE A 237 -1.05 18.37 -16.64
C PHE A 237 -0.26 19.59 -17.14
N ASP A 238 -0.88 20.74 -17.07
CA ASP A 238 -0.31 22.02 -17.46
C ASP A 238 -0.18 22.96 -16.27
N TYR A 239 0.85 23.79 -16.26
CA TYR A 239 1.08 24.84 -15.28
C TYR A 239 2.02 25.93 -15.78
N ASP A 240 1.82 27.14 -15.30
CA ASP A 240 2.68 28.28 -15.58
C ASP A 240 3.65 28.58 -14.43
N ASP A 241 3.15 28.39 -13.19
CA ASP A 241 3.89 28.64 -11.96
C ASP A 241 3.51 27.67 -10.84
N ILE A 242 4.13 27.80 -9.66
CA ILE A 242 3.85 26.94 -8.51
C ILE A 242 2.40 27.00 -8.04
N ASN A 243 1.70 28.13 -8.20
CA ASN A 243 0.33 28.26 -7.72
C ASN A 243 -0.62 27.54 -8.66
N THR A 244 -0.45 27.73 -9.96
CA THR A 244 -1.20 27.02 -11.00
C THR A 244 -0.90 25.52 -10.98
N PHE A 245 0.36 25.13 -10.69
CA PHE A 245 0.75 23.74 -10.47
C PHE A 245 -0.03 23.10 -9.32
N LEU A 246 0.02 23.68 -8.12
CA LEU A 246 -0.66 23.11 -6.94
C LEU A 246 -2.18 23.15 -7.05
N ALA A 247 -2.75 24.18 -7.67
CA ALA A 247 -4.19 24.29 -7.92
C ALA A 247 -4.68 23.37 -9.06
N GLY A 248 -3.74 22.88 -9.87
CA GLY A 248 -3.99 22.10 -11.07
C GLY A 248 -4.54 20.70 -10.79
N ARG A 249 -4.95 20.06 -11.86
CA ARG A 249 -5.36 18.66 -11.86
C ARG A 249 -4.58 17.89 -12.91
N MET A 250 -4.10 16.73 -12.53
CA MET A 250 -3.47 15.77 -13.43
C MET A 250 -4.56 14.86 -14.01
N ASN A 251 -4.59 14.74 -15.33
CA ASN A 251 -5.36 13.72 -16.03
C ASN A 251 -4.53 12.44 -16.05
N VAL A 252 -5.11 11.34 -15.66
CA VAL A 252 -4.45 10.03 -15.65
C VAL A 252 -5.21 9.10 -16.57
N GLY A 253 -4.56 8.61 -17.61
CA GLY A 253 -5.04 7.57 -18.49
C GLY A 253 -4.38 6.23 -18.14
N ILE A 254 -5.17 5.17 -18.08
CA ILE A 254 -4.69 3.79 -17.91
C ILE A 254 -5.10 3.01 -19.16
N ASP A 255 -4.15 2.29 -19.77
CA ASP A 255 -4.47 1.50 -20.95
C ASP A 255 -5.52 0.42 -20.66
N GLN A 256 -6.25 -0.01 -21.68
CA GLN A 256 -7.34 -0.94 -21.54
C GLN A 256 -6.91 -2.29 -20.93
N THR A 257 -5.70 -2.76 -21.26
CA THR A 257 -5.20 -4.05 -20.75
C THR A 257 -4.97 -4.01 -19.26
N LEU A 258 -4.30 -2.96 -18.78
CA LEU A 258 -4.06 -2.75 -17.36
C LEU A 258 -5.37 -2.47 -16.63
N TRP A 259 -6.27 -1.71 -17.25
CA TRP A 259 -7.59 -1.42 -16.73
C TRP A 259 -8.45 -2.67 -16.57
N ASP A 260 -8.51 -3.51 -17.59
CA ASP A 260 -9.24 -4.79 -17.56
C ASP A 260 -8.69 -5.73 -16.48
N TYR A 261 -7.39 -5.73 -16.30
CA TYR A 261 -6.73 -6.49 -15.23
C TYR A 261 -7.16 -5.99 -13.84
N ILE A 262 -7.20 -4.69 -13.60
CA ILE A 262 -7.69 -4.09 -12.34
C ILE A 262 -9.16 -4.44 -12.13
N GLN A 263 -10.01 -4.30 -13.15
CA GLN A 263 -11.44 -4.57 -13.11
C GLN A 263 -11.77 -6.07 -12.91
N LYS A 264 -11.06 -6.95 -13.59
CA LYS A 264 -11.27 -8.40 -13.50
C LYS A 264 -11.15 -8.90 -12.07
N LEU A 265 -10.26 -8.33 -11.30
CA LEU A 265 -10.07 -8.70 -9.91
C LEU A 265 -11.15 -8.17 -8.99
N ASP A 266 -11.65 -6.97 -9.22
CA ASP A 266 -12.77 -6.46 -8.45
C ASP A 266 -14.05 -7.27 -8.71
N LYS A 267 -14.30 -7.70 -9.94
CA LYS A 267 -15.40 -8.62 -10.30
C LYS A 267 -15.23 -10.01 -9.65
N THR A 268 -14.02 -10.56 -9.65
CA THR A 268 -13.72 -11.85 -9.01
C THR A 268 -13.89 -11.77 -7.48
N ARG A 269 -13.55 -10.67 -6.87
CA ARG A 269 -13.78 -10.41 -5.44
C ARG A 269 -15.25 -10.30 -5.10
N ALA A 270 -16.02 -9.55 -5.87
CA ALA A 270 -17.46 -9.42 -5.69
C ALA A 270 -18.15 -10.79 -5.79
N ALA A 271 -17.74 -11.62 -6.75
CA ALA A 271 -18.26 -12.97 -6.92
C ALA A 271 -17.90 -13.92 -5.75
N LYS A 272 -16.66 -13.84 -5.21
CA LYS A 272 -16.25 -14.63 -4.04
C LYS A 272 -16.98 -14.19 -2.76
N GLN A 273 -17.22 -12.90 -2.57
CA GLN A 273 -17.99 -12.39 -1.43
C GLN A 273 -19.46 -12.81 -1.48
N LEU A 274 -20.06 -12.86 -2.66
CA LEU A 274 -21.43 -13.36 -2.84
C LEU A 274 -21.55 -14.86 -2.53
N LYS A 275 -20.57 -15.67 -2.97
CA LYS A 275 -20.52 -17.12 -2.67
C LYS A 275 -20.32 -17.40 -1.17
N GLY A 276 -19.50 -16.62 -0.47
CA GLY A 276 -19.30 -16.74 0.97
C GLY A 276 -20.55 -16.38 1.79
N LYS A 277 -21.39 -15.45 1.32
CA LYS A 277 -22.66 -15.09 1.99
C LYS A 277 -23.76 -16.13 1.80
N THR A 278 -23.74 -16.89 0.72
CA THR A 278 -24.73 -17.95 0.47
C THR A 278 -24.42 -19.24 1.23
N SER A 279 -23.17 -19.53 1.56
CA SER A 279 -22.80 -20.74 2.33
C SER A 279 -23.16 -20.64 3.82
N HIS A 280 -23.32 -19.44 4.39
CA HIS A 280 -23.75 -19.26 5.79
C HIS A 280 -25.28 -19.26 6.02
N LYS A 281 -26.09 -19.42 4.97
CA LYS A 281 -27.56 -19.41 5.07
C LYS A 281 -28.23 -20.79 5.13
N LYS A 282 -27.46 -21.89 5.18
CA LYS A 282 -28.01 -23.24 5.31
C LYS A 282 -27.42 -23.96 6.53
N ALA A 283 -27.81 -23.54 7.74
CA ALA A 283 -27.88 -24.46 8.85
C ALA A 283 -29.31 -24.99 8.92
N PRO A 284 -29.55 -26.28 8.96
CA PRO A 284 -30.90 -26.83 9.09
C PRO A 284 -31.44 -26.46 10.47
N LYS A 285 -32.70 -26.02 10.50
CA LYS A 285 -33.49 -26.02 11.73
C LYS A 285 -33.59 -27.45 12.18
N ALA A 286 -33.10 -27.74 13.38
CA ALA A 286 -33.55 -28.94 14.09
C ALA A 286 -35.02 -28.70 14.45
N GLU A 287 -35.90 -29.54 13.91
CA GLU A 287 -37.23 -29.77 14.43
C GLU A 287 -37.07 -30.67 15.66
N ASP A 288 -37.51 -30.13 16.80
CA ASP A 288 -38.21 -30.92 17.84
C ASP A 288 -39.08 -29.96 18.65
#